data_b914478ab9f3b6548af10b939b5f1285
#
_entry.id   b914478ab9f3b6548af10b939b5f1285
#
_cell.length_a   1.000
_cell.length_b   1.000
_cell.length_c   1.000
_cell.angle_alpha   90.00
_cell.angle_beta   90.00
_cell.angle_gamma   90.00
#
_symmetry.space_group_name_H-M   'P 1'
#
loop_
_entity.id
_entity.type
_entity.pdbx_description
1 polymer ?
#
loop_
_entity_poly.entity_id
_entity_poly.type
_entity_poly.pdbx_seq_one_letter_code
_entity_poly.pdbx_strand_id
1 'polypeptide(L)'
;MHRGISTTIDMNKLPISIGILAWNSGQVLVDTLTTYYENGLFDMVNDVTILFQEVTPQDMEIARHFGLDFIGLQKNIGIGQAFIRLTENAQTDNILVLEHDWNLIENSETTYKRLEDGIKLLDGCGMNAVRYRHREQPGNPHFSFRNIGKELTYYDPEIECTSPHLLDSLHWLDPSVEFPDKIQKLGQHFTTTSRWGNWTNNPTMYKKDFYLETVRQFAGEGIALEGNISKWWAQQEFGVAHGEGLFKHNDYQKYGK
;
A
#
# COMPACT_ATOMS: atom_id res chain seq x y z
N MET A 1 29.77 -13.54 27.94
CA MET A 1 29.08 -13.86 26.68
C MET A 1 27.69 -14.35 27.03
N HIS A 2 26.70 -13.45 27.08
CA HIS A 2 25.28 -13.85 27.22
C HIS A 2 24.71 -14.00 25.80
N ARG A 3 24.45 -15.23 25.40
CA ARG A 3 23.60 -15.52 24.24
C ARG A 3 22.17 -15.17 24.64
N GLY A 4 21.67 -14.06 24.09
CA GLY A 4 20.25 -13.75 24.16
C GLY A 4 19.47 -14.88 23.48
N ILE A 5 18.58 -15.52 24.21
CA ILE A 5 17.61 -16.47 23.67
C ILE A 5 16.62 -15.62 22.85
N SER A 6 16.81 -15.62 21.53
CA SER A 6 15.78 -15.16 20.60
C SER A 6 14.67 -16.20 20.66
N THR A 7 13.59 -15.88 21.36
CA THR A 7 12.34 -16.64 21.25
C THR A 7 11.77 -16.31 19.86
N THR A 8 12.09 -17.13 18.87
CA THR A 8 11.35 -17.18 17.61
C THR A 8 9.92 -17.61 17.98
N ILE A 9 9.00 -16.64 17.92
CA ILE A 9 7.57 -16.93 17.93
C ILE A 9 7.33 -17.69 16.62
N ASP A 10 6.92 -18.94 16.73
CA ASP A 10 6.49 -19.75 15.57
C ASP A 10 5.16 -19.18 15.08
N MET A 11 5.24 -18.10 14.31
CA MET A 11 4.08 -17.43 13.73
C MET A 11 3.66 -18.21 12.49
N ASN A 12 2.46 -18.74 12.51
CA ASN A 12 1.87 -19.31 11.29
C ASN A 12 1.85 -18.24 10.18
N LYS A 13 2.23 -18.62 8.97
CA LYS A 13 2.15 -17.70 7.81
C LYS A 13 0.73 -17.19 7.62
N LEU A 14 0.61 -15.90 7.45
CA LEU A 14 -0.66 -15.25 7.10
C LEU A 14 -0.99 -15.54 5.62
N PRO A 15 -2.26 -15.78 5.28
CA PRO A 15 -2.69 -16.01 3.91
C PRO A 15 -2.70 -14.70 3.09
N ILE A 16 -1.53 -14.14 2.91
CA ILE A 16 -1.28 -12.90 2.16
C ILE A 16 -0.22 -13.18 1.11
N SER A 17 -0.47 -12.75 -0.12
CA SER A 17 0.53 -12.61 -1.18
C SER A 17 0.94 -11.16 -1.27
N ILE A 18 2.24 -10.88 -1.34
CA ILE A 18 2.77 -9.53 -1.56
C ILE A 18 3.23 -9.38 -3.00
N GLY A 19 2.70 -8.39 -3.69
CA GLY A 19 3.13 -7.98 -5.02
C GLY A 19 3.91 -6.67 -4.96
N ILE A 20 5.20 -6.69 -5.34
CA ILE A 20 6.07 -5.51 -5.36
C ILE A 20 6.32 -5.10 -6.81
N LEU A 21 5.95 -3.88 -7.17
CA LEU A 21 6.25 -3.31 -8.48
C LEU A 21 7.56 -2.54 -8.43
N ALA A 22 8.48 -2.89 -9.32
CA ALA A 22 9.78 -2.26 -9.42
C ALA A 22 10.08 -1.80 -10.87
N TRP A 23 10.59 -0.59 -10.99
CA TRP A 23 11.05 0.00 -12.25
C TRP A 23 12.22 0.93 -11.98
N ASN A 24 13.37 0.65 -12.63
CA ASN A 24 14.59 1.45 -12.48
C ASN A 24 14.93 1.75 -11.01
N SER A 25 14.80 0.74 -10.17
CA SER A 25 14.75 0.90 -8.71
C SER A 25 16.11 0.77 -8.01
N GLY A 26 17.02 -0.06 -8.53
CA GLY A 26 18.41 -0.20 -8.07
C GLY A 26 18.57 -0.27 -6.55
N GLN A 27 19.34 0.65 -5.97
CA GLN A 27 19.63 0.69 -4.54
C GLN A 27 18.39 0.92 -3.68
N VAL A 28 17.42 1.68 -4.16
CA VAL A 28 16.17 1.95 -3.41
C VAL A 28 15.41 0.66 -3.11
N LEU A 29 15.33 -0.25 -4.09
CA LEU A 29 14.72 -1.56 -3.87
C LEU A 29 15.52 -2.38 -2.86
N VAL A 30 16.86 -2.38 -2.93
CA VAL A 30 17.70 -3.08 -1.95
C VAL A 30 17.45 -2.56 -0.53
N ASP A 31 17.43 -1.25 -0.35
CA ASP A 31 17.16 -0.63 0.94
C ASP A 31 15.76 -1.01 1.47
N THR A 32 14.77 -0.96 0.61
CA THR A 32 13.38 -1.35 0.93
C THR A 32 13.29 -2.82 1.35
N LEU A 33 13.82 -3.74 0.52
CA LEU A 33 13.79 -5.18 0.82
C LEU A 33 14.61 -5.54 2.08
N THR A 34 15.66 -4.78 2.37
CA THR A 34 16.42 -4.93 3.63
C THR A 34 15.53 -4.67 4.84
N THR A 35 14.69 -3.62 4.81
CA THR A 35 13.74 -3.37 5.91
C THR A 35 12.72 -4.50 6.07
N TYR A 36 12.30 -5.14 4.97
CA TYR A 36 11.37 -6.28 5.02
C TYR A 36 12.03 -7.52 5.61
N TYR A 37 13.27 -7.80 5.19
CA TYR A 37 14.05 -8.92 5.69
C TYR A 37 14.34 -8.78 7.20
N GLU A 38 14.85 -7.62 7.62
CA GLU A 38 15.20 -7.34 9.01
C GLU A 38 13.98 -7.42 9.96
N ASN A 39 12.81 -7.07 9.48
CA ASN A 39 11.55 -7.14 10.24
C ASN A 39 10.77 -8.45 10.00
N GLY A 40 11.34 -9.42 9.31
CA GLY A 40 10.78 -10.76 9.15
C GLY A 40 9.52 -10.85 8.29
N LEU A 41 9.23 -9.84 7.44
CA LEU A 41 8.00 -9.80 6.62
C LEU A 41 7.90 -11.01 5.68
N PHE A 42 9.01 -11.47 5.11
CA PHE A 42 9.03 -12.59 4.17
C PHE A 42 8.64 -13.93 4.83
N ASP A 43 8.89 -14.06 6.12
CA ASP A 43 8.54 -15.27 6.89
C ASP A 43 7.09 -15.26 7.37
N MET A 44 6.46 -14.08 7.46
CA MET A 44 5.09 -13.90 7.96
C MET A 44 4.01 -14.17 6.92
N VAL A 45 4.33 -14.06 5.63
CA VAL A 45 3.35 -14.11 4.54
C VAL A 45 3.54 -15.36 3.69
N ASN A 46 2.54 -15.71 2.89
CA ASN A 46 2.56 -16.91 2.09
C ASN A 46 3.61 -16.83 0.97
N ASP A 47 3.57 -15.76 0.19
CA ASP A 47 4.47 -15.53 -0.94
C ASP A 47 4.73 -14.04 -1.18
N VAL A 48 5.89 -13.76 -1.77
CA VAL A 48 6.30 -12.42 -2.21
C VAL A 48 6.83 -12.51 -3.63
N THR A 49 6.25 -11.73 -4.53
CA THR A 49 6.68 -11.67 -5.94
C THR A 49 7.04 -10.23 -6.31
N ILE A 50 8.21 -10.03 -6.92
CA ILE A 50 8.61 -8.75 -7.49
C ILE A 50 8.32 -8.76 -8.99
N LEU A 51 7.69 -7.71 -9.51
CA LEU A 51 7.59 -7.50 -10.95
C LEU A 51 8.53 -6.37 -11.36
N PHE A 52 9.52 -6.72 -12.17
CA PHE A 52 10.44 -5.76 -12.76
C PHE A 52 9.95 -5.32 -14.15
N GLN A 53 9.74 -4.06 -14.34
CA GLN A 53 9.55 -3.46 -15.64
C GLN A 53 10.92 -3.10 -16.24
N GLU A 54 11.15 -3.44 -17.54
CA GLU A 54 12.44 -3.27 -18.20
C GLU A 54 13.57 -3.96 -17.44
N VAL A 55 13.34 -5.24 -17.11
CA VAL A 55 14.21 -6.04 -16.23
C VAL A 55 15.67 -6.08 -16.70
N THR A 56 16.57 -5.87 -15.76
CA THR A 56 18.02 -5.94 -15.96
C THR A 56 18.63 -7.17 -15.25
N PRO A 57 19.87 -7.59 -15.59
CA PRO A 57 20.59 -8.61 -14.84
C PRO A 57 20.74 -8.26 -13.34
N GLN A 58 20.93 -6.98 -13.02
CA GLN A 58 21.04 -6.50 -11.64
C GLN A 58 19.74 -6.71 -10.86
N ASP A 59 18.58 -6.44 -11.46
CA ASP A 59 17.28 -6.66 -10.83
C ASP A 59 17.07 -8.12 -10.46
N MET A 60 17.47 -9.05 -11.36
CA MET A 60 17.41 -10.48 -11.10
C MET A 60 18.36 -10.93 -9.98
N GLU A 61 19.53 -10.30 -9.86
CA GLU A 61 20.46 -10.56 -8.75
C GLU A 61 19.89 -10.08 -7.42
N ILE A 62 19.24 -8.92 -7.39
CA ILE A 62 18.56 -8.42 -6.19
C ILE A 62 17.49 -9.42 -5.73
N ALA A 63 16.58 -9.85 -6.61
CA ALA A 63 15.55 -10.82 -6.24
C ALA A 63 16.16 -12.12 -5.69
N ARG A 64 17.19 -12.68 -6.34
CA ARG A 64 17.89 -13.88 -5.87
C ARG A 64 18.59 -13.70 -4.53
N HIS A 65 19.18 -12.52 -4.29
CA HIS A 65 19.84 -12.21 -3.02
C HIS A 65 18.89 -12.32 -1.84
N PHE A 66 17.65 -11.84 -2.00
CA PHE A 66 16.62 -11.94 -0.98
C PHE A 66 15.82 -13.25 -1.03
N GLY A 67 16.08 -14.14 -1.98
CA GLY A 67 15.36 -15.41 -2.15
C GLY A 67 13.90 -15.25 -2.58
N LEU A 68 13.58 -14.20 -3.35
CA LEU A 68 12.23 -13.85 -3.77
C LEU A 68 11.95 -14.28 -5.22
N ASP A 69 10.70 -14.67 -5.47
CA ASP A 69 10.20 -14.88 -6.82
C ASP A 69 10.09 -13.57 -7.59
N PHE A 70 10.25 -13.60 -8.91
CA PHE A 70 10.12 -12.42 -9.73
C PHE A 70 9.53 -12.67 -11.12
N ILE A 71 8.87 -11.65 -11.66
CA ILE A 71 8.41 -11.55 -13.04
C ILE A 71 9.23 -10.46 -13.73
N GLY A 72 10.00 -10.83 -14.77
CA GLY A 72 10.82 -9.88 -15.54
C GLY A 72 10.15 -9.50 -16.86
N LEU A 73 9.82 -8.23 -17.06
CA LEU A 73 9.27 -7.72 -18.32
C LEU A 73 10.35 -7.01 -19.14
N GLN A 74 10.31 -7.18 -20.46
CA GLN A 74 11.25 -6.54 -21.39
C GLN A 74 10.93 -5.05 -21.62
N LYS A 75 9.71 -4.61 -21.31
CA LYS A 75 9.27 -3.22 -21.46
C LYS A 75 8.37 -2.80 -20.30
N ASN A 76 8.27 -1.49 -20.08
CA ASN A 76 7.31 -0.92 -19.16
C ASN A 76 5.90 -1.03 -19.75
N ILE A 77 4.99 -1.69 -19.03
CA ILE A 77 3.58 -1.89 -19.41
C ILE A 77 2.61 -0.98 -18.64
N GLY A 78 3.15 -0.05 -17.86
CA GLY A 78 2.39 0.82 -16.97
C GLY A 78 2.02 0.17 -15.64
N ILE A 79 1.76 1.02 -14.64
CA ILE A 79 1.55 0.62 -13.25
C ILE A 79 0.30 -0.28 -13.09
N GLY A 80 -0.80 0.05 -13.76
CA GLY A 80 -2.04 -0.71 -13.66
C GLY A 80 -1.90 -2.14 -14.17
N GLN A 81 -1.33 -2.31 -15.37
CA GLN A 81 -1.12 -3.64 -15.96
C GLN A 81 -0.10 -4.47 -15.15
N ALA A 82 0.91 -3.82 -14.59
CA ALA A 82 1.90 -4.48 -13.76
C ALA A 82 1.28 -5.01 -12.46
N PHE A 83 0.47 -4.22 -11.77
CA PHE A 83 -0.25 -4.68 -10.59
C PHE A 83 -1.30 -5.77 -10.88
N ILE A 84 -1.96 -5.72 -12.04
CA ILE A 84 -2.84 -6.82 -12.46
C ILE A 84 -2.02 -8.12 -12.56
N ARG A 85 -0.87 -8.11 -13.22
CA ARG A 85 -0.02 -9.31 -13.33
C ARG A 85 0.47 -9.84 -11.99
N LEU A 86 0.87 -8.95 -11.08
CA LEU A 86 1.23 -9.33 -9.72
C LEU A 86 0.05 -9.98 -9.00
N THR A 87 -1.13 -9.39 -9.11
CA THR A 87 -2.34 -9.91 -8.47
C THR A 87 -2.77 -11.24 -9.07
N GLU A 88 -2.71 -11.42 -10.38
CA GLU A 88 -3.00 -12.69 -11.05
C GLU A 88 -2.06 -13.81 -10.60
N ASN A 89 -0.76 -13.48 -10.35
CA ASN A 89 0.24 -14.42 -9.86
C ASN A 89 0.11 -14.79 -8.38
N ALA A 90 -0.63 -13.99 -7.59
CA ALA A 90 -0.80 -14.20 -6.16
C ALA A 90 -1.38 -15.58 -5.83
N GLN A 91 -0.83 -16.23 -4.80
CA GLN A 91 -1.22 -17.59 -4.38
C GLN A 91 -2.35 -17.59 -3.36
N THR A 92 -2.71 -16.44 -2.82
CA THR A 92 -3.75 -16.29 -1.78
C THR A 92 -4.82 -15.30 -2.21
N ASP A 93 -5.96 -15.32 -1.49
CA ASP A 93 -7.08 -14.41 -1.74
C ASP A 93 -6.83 -12.97 -1.24
N ASN A 94 -5.84 -12.77 -0.38
CA ASN A 94 -5.46 -11.44 0.09
C ASN A 94 -4.17 -11.01 -0.61
N ILE A 95 -4.21 -9.87 -1.29
CA ILE A 95 -3.04 -9.28 -1.97
C ILE A 95 -2.67 -7.95 -1.33
N LEU A 96 -1.42 -7.82 -0.88
CA LEU A 96 -0.82 -6.55 -0.49
C LEU A 96 0.02 -6.04 -1.67
N VAL A 97 -0.38 -4.92 -2.25
CA VAL A 97 0.33 -4.27 -3.36
C VAL A 97 1.25 -3.17 -2.85
N LEU A 98 2.48 -3.17 -3.35
CA LEU A 98 3.56 -2.27 -2.95
C LEU A 98 4.31 -1.78 -4.19
N GLU A 99 4.82 -0.54 -4.14
CA GLU A 99 5.89 -0.09 -5.01
C GLU A 99 7.25 -0.29 -4.32
N HIS A 100 8.33 -0.23 -5.06
CA HIS A 100 9.68 -0.58 -4.61
C HIS A 100 10.31 0.38 -3.59
N ASP A 101 9.64 1.46 -3.24
CA ASP A 101 10.13 2.57 -2.43
C ASP A 101 9.36 2.77 -1.11
N TRP A 102 8.72 1.72 -0.60
CA TRP A 102 7.99 1.71 0.66
C TRP A 102 8.72 0.92 1.75
N ASN A 103 9.43 1.59 2.63
CA ASN A 103 10.17 0.96 3.73
C ASN A 103 9.22 0.51 4.85
N LEU A 104 9.36 -0.72 5.32
CA LEU A 104 8.71 -1.22 6.52
C LEU A 104 9.42 -0.64 7.75
N ILE A 105 8.68 0.06 8.60
CA ILE A 105 9.27 0.75 9.75
C ILE A 105 8.87 0.14 11.10
N GLU A 106 7.94 -0.80 11.09
CA GLU A 106 7.44 -1.46 12.28
C GLU A 106 8.15 -2.78 12.54
N ASN A 107 8.27 -3.17 13.80
CA ASN A 107 8.86 -4.45 14.18
C ASN A 107 7.95 -5.63 13.78
N SER A 108 8.51 -6.84 13.87
CA SER A 108 7.87 -8.09 13.46
C SER A 108 6.51 -8.33 14.14
N GLU A 109 6.43 -8.14 15.45
CA GLU A 109 5.21 -8.38 16.23
C GLU A 109 4.07 -7.42 15.80
N THR A 110 4.39 -6.13 15.69
CA THR A 110 3.46 -5.09 15.26
C THR A 110 3.01 -5.34 13.81
N THR A 111 3.95 -5.69 12.94
CA THR A 111 3.68 -5.98 11.54
C THR A 111 2.73 -7.15 11.39
N TYR A 112 3.01 -8.28 12.05
CA TYR A 112 2.16 -9.46 12.02
C TYR A 112 0.74 -9.14 12.48
N LYS A 113 0.61 -8.48 13.64
CA LYS A 113 -0.70 -8.12 14.19
C LYS A 113 -1.50 -7.21 13.27
N ARG A 114 -0.88 -6.18 12.70
CA ARG A 114 -1.59 -5.24 11.80
C ARG A 114 -2.01 -5.91 10.49
N LEU A 115 -1.20 -6.82 9.96
CA LEU A 115 -1.56 -7.60 8.77
C LEU A 115 -2.70 -8.58 9.08
N GLU A 116 -2.66 -9.27 10.22
CA GLU A 116 -3.75 -10.15 10.69
C GLU A 116 -5.07 -9.38 10.89
N ASP A 117 -5.00 -8.21 11.50
CA ASP A 117 -6.18 -7.35 11.70
C ASP A 117 -6.73 -6.86 10.34
N GLY A 118 -5.87 -6.59 9.36
CA GLY A 118 -6.30 -6.26 8.00
C GLY A 118 -7.07 -7.37 7.31
N ILE A 119 -6.66 -8.64 7.48
CA ILE A 119 -7.42 -9.79 6.97
C ILE A 119 -8.81 -9.83 7.61
N LYS A 120 -8.90 -9.66 8.94
CA LYS A 120 -10.19 -9.64 9.66
C LYS A 120 -11.10 -8.52 9.16
N LEU A 121 -10.55 -7.36 8.84
CA LEU A 121 -11.32 -6.24 8.27
C LEU A 121 -11.88 -6.56 6.88
N LEU A 122 -11.08 -7.19 6.02
CA LEU A 122 -11.53 -7.61 4.68
C LEU A 122 -12.55 -8.76 4.74
N ASP A 123 -12.37 -9.73 5.66
CA ASP A 123 -13.22 -10.93 5.73
C ASP A 123 -14.54 -10.70 6.46
N GLY A 124 -14.55 -9.86 7.50
CA GLY A 124 -15.65 -9.81 8.43
C GLY A 124 -16.28 -8.45 8.68
N CYS A 125 -15.63 -7.36 8.27
CA CYS A 125 -16.09 -6.00 8.59
C CYS A 125 -16.55 -5.19 7.36
N GLY A 126 -16.70 -5.83 6.20
CA GLY A 126 -17.17 -5.17 4.99
C GLY A 126 -16.16 -4.20 4.35
N MET A 127 -14.89 -4.29 4.71
CA MET A 127 -13.84 -3.49 4.07
C MET A 127 -13.41 -4.11 2.75
N ASN A 128 -13.19 -3.27 1.76
CA ASN A 128 -12.68 -3.64 0.44
C ASN A 128 -11.19 -3.31 0.29
N ALA A 129 -10.70 -2.32 1.06
CA ALA A 129 -9.33 -1.88 1.06
C ALA A 129 -8.84 -1.59 2.48
N VAL A 130 -7.65 -2.09 2.85
CA VAL A 130 -6.99 -1.78 4.12
C VAL A 130 -5.63 -1.17 3.80
N ARG A 131 -5.41 0.07 4.22
CA ARG A 131 -4.22 0.86 3.90
C ARG A 131 -3.18 0.77 4.98
N TYR A 132 -1.90 0.76 4.55
CA TYR A 132 -0.75 0.59 5.43
C TYR A 132 0.29 1.69 5.33
N ARG A 133 0.01 2.80 4.63
CA ARG A 133 0.86 3.98 4.75
C ARG A 133 0.88 4.46 6.19
N HIS A 134 2.07 4.71 6.74
CA HIS A 134 2.21 5.07 8.16
C HIS A 134 1.75 6.50 8.42
N ARG A 135 1.04 6.72 9.52
CA ARG A 135 0.48 8.03 9.91
C ARG A 135 1.53 9.10 10.19
N GLU A 136 2.76 8.72 10.55
CA GLU A 136 3.85 9.68 10.66
C GLU A 136 4.26 10.30 9.30
N GLN A 137 3.85 9.69 8.19
CA GLN A 137 4.07 10.22 6.84
C GLN A 137 2.76 10.12 6.04
N PRO A 138 1.69 10.84 6.44
CA PRO A 138 0.37 10.69 5.83
C PRO A 138 0.32 11.13 4.36
N GLY A 139 1.29 11.90 3.91
CA GLY A 139 1.37 12.44 2.56
C GLY A 139 0.71 13.81 2.44
N ASN A 140 0.61 14.29 1.21
CA ASN A 140 -0.05 15.57 0.93
C ASN A 140 -1.56 15.37 0.90
N PRO A 141 -2.35 16.34 1.37
CA PRO A 141 -3.80 16.31 1.28
C PRO A 141 -4.28 16.09 -0.15
N HIS A 142 -5.12 15.07 -0.35
CA HIS A 142 -5.56 14.68 -1.68
C HIS A 142 -6.39 15.75 -2.38
N PHE A 143 -7.23 16.47 -1.65
CA PHE A 143 -8.09 17.51 -2.21
C PHE A 143 -7.30 18.71 -2.72
N SER A 144 -6.06 18.93 -2.29
CA SER A 144 -5.20 19.94 -2.86
C SER A 144 -4.93 19.73 -4.35
N PHE A 145 -5.04 18.48 -4.81
CA PHE A 145 -4.94 18.12 -6.23
C PHE A 145 -6.19 18.43 -7.05
N ARG A 146 -7.31 18.75 -6.41
CA ARG A 146 -8.59 18.97 -7.10
C ARG A 146 -8.74 20.37 -7.69
N ASN A 147 -8.09 21.34 -7.11
CA ASN A 147 -8.15 22.72 -7.60
C ASN A 147 -7.33 22.96 -8.84
N ILE A 148 -7.32 22.05 -9.68
CA ILE A 148 -6.42 21.83 -10.67
C ILE A 148 -6.75 22.46 -11.98
N GLY A 149 -5.77 22.75 -12.58
CA GLY A 149 -5.44 23.43 -13.76
C GLY A 149 -4.36 24.46 -13.47
N LYS A 150 -4.00 24.62 -12.22
CA LYS A 150 -2.99 25.60 -11.79
C LYS A 150 -2.32 25.08 -10.53
N GLU A 151 -1.06 25.40 -10.36
CA GLU A 151 -0.17 25.02 -9.27
C GLU A 151 -0.84 24.48 -8.01
N LEU A 152 -0.41 23.30 -7.58
CA LEU A 152 -0.80 22.66 -6.34
C LEU A 152 -0.68 23.65 -5.18
N THR A 153 -1.74 24.32 -4.85
CA THR A 153 -1.83 25.03 -3.59
C THR A 153 -2.16 24.02 -2.51
N TYR A 154 -1.18 23.76 -1.68
CA TYR A 154 -1.35 22.94 -0.51
C TYR A 154 -2.47 23.50 0.34
N TYR A 155 -3.41 22.61 0.70
CA TYR A 155 -4.33 22.78 1.79
C TYR A 155 -5.36 23.89 1.61
N ASP A 156 -6.55 23.49 1.26
CA ASP A 156 -7.75 24.32 1.38
C ASP A 156 -8.55 23.88 2.63
N PRO A 157 -8.47 24.61 3.76
CA PRO A 157 -9.18 24.25 4.99
C PRO A 157 -10.70 24.17 4.81
N GLU A 158 -11.26 24.93 3.89
CA GLU A 158 -12.70 24.93 3.63
C GLU A 158 -13.11 23.63 2.91
N ILE A 159 -12.33 23.19 1.94
CA ILE A 159 -12.56 21.91 1.25
C ILE A 159 -12.36 20.75 2.23
N GLU A 160 -11.36 20.80 3.10
CA GLU A 160 -11.11 19.78 4.09
C GLU A 160 -12.28 19.61 5.06
N CYS A 161 -12.81 20.71 5.61
CA CYS A 161 -13.97 20.67 6.48
C CYS A 161 -15.22 20.15 5.78
N THR A 162 -15.41 20.43 4.49
CA THR A 162 -16.61 20.05 3.74
C THR A 162 -16.50 18.68 3.06
N SER A 163 -15.31 18.28 2.65
CA SER A 163 -15.08 17.07 1.85
C SER A 163 -13.76 16.34 2.20
N PRO A 164 -13.56 15.94 3.47
CA PRO A 164 -12.34 15.29 3.89
C PRO A 164 -12.15 13.95 3.18
N HIS A 165 -10.89 13.60 2.91
CA HIS A 165 -10.52 12.25 2.53
C HIS A 165 -9.88 11.54 3.72
N LEU A 166 -10.07 10.24 3.85
CA LEU A 166 -9.54 9.48 5.00
C LEU A 166 -8.04 9.68 5.17
N LEU A 167 -7.26 9.61 4.07
CA LEU A 167 -5.82 9.78 4.13
C LEU A 167 -5.43 11.18 4.60
N ASP A 168 -6.11 12.21 4.12
CA ASP A 168 -5.87 13.59 4.53
C ASP A 168 -6.26 13.80 5.99
N SER A 169 -7.37 13.19 6.40
CA SER A 169 -7.89 13.30 7.76
C SER A 169 -7.00 12.62 8.81
N LEU A 170 -6.09 11.73 8.41
CA LEU A 170 -5.10 11.13 9.32
C LEU A 170 -4.06 12.13 9.87
N HIS A 171 -4.04 13.36 9.38
CA HIS A 171 -3.33 14.46 10.03
C HIS A 171 -3.94 14.81 11.40
N TRP A 172 -5.21 14.50 11.66
CA TRP A 172 -5.84 14.66 12.97
C TRP A 172 -5.53 13.48 13.89
N LEU A 173 -5.49 13.75 15.18
CA LEU A 173 -5.26 12.72 16.18
C LEU A 173 -6.37 11.65 16.15
N ASP A 174 -7.62 12.10 16.10
CA ASP A 174 -8.80 11.24 15.96
C ASP A 174 -9.78 11.82 14.92
N PRO A 175 -9.64 11.45 13.65
CA PRO A 175 -10.48 11.97 12.58
C PRO A 175 -11.94 11.53 12.70
N SER A 176 -12.27 10.50 13.47
CA SER A 176 -13.67 10.09 13.71
C SER A 176 -14.40 11.05 14.66
N VAL A 177 -13.67 11.78 15.48
CA VAL A 177 -14.24 12.86 16.32
C VAL A 177 -14.46 14.13 15.50
N GLU A 178 -13.52 14.45 14.62
CA GLU A 178 -13.60 15.65 13.77
C GLU A 178 -14.63 15.50 12.64
N PHE A 179 -14.79 14.28 12.10
CA PHE A 179 -15.66 14.00 10.95
C PHE A 179 -16.60 12.80 11.22
N PRO A 180 -17.44 12.84 12.29
CA PRO A 180 -18.21 11.67 12.75
C PRO A 180 -19.22 11.14 11.72
N ASP A 181 -19.71 11.99 10.82
CA ASP A 181 -20.65 11.61 9.77
C ASP A 181 -19.98 10.90 8.58
N LYS A 182 -18.66 10.88 8.52
CA LYS A 182 -17.88 10.38 7.36
C LYS A 182 -16.85 9.34 7.72
N ILE A 183 -16.29 9.44 8.91
CA ILE A 183 -15.21 8.57 9.39
C ILE A 183 -15.63 7.97 10.72
N GLN A 184 -15.54 6.67 10.84
CA GLN A 184 -15.84 5.93 12.05
C GLN A 184 -14.59 5.25 12.60
N LYS A 185 -14.56 5.01 13.91
CA LYS A 185 -13.50 4.27 14.56
C LYS A 185 -13.93 2.81 14.76
N LEU A 186 -13.12 1.88 14.27
CA LEU A 186 -13.30 0.44 14.44
C LEU A 186 -12.02 -0.16 15.06
N GLY A 187 -12.02 -0.37 16.37
CA GLY A 187 -10.82 -0.78 17.10
C GLY A 187 -9.71 0.26 16.99
N GLN A 188 -8.59 -0.12 16.37
CA GLN A 188 -7.45 0.77 16.13
C GLN A 188 -7.43 1.34 14.69
N HIS A 189 -8.51 1.16 13.95
CA HIS A 189 -8.63 1.63 12.58
C HIS A 189 -9.68 2.73 12.46
N PHE A 190 -9.48 3.61 11.52
CA PHE A 190 -10.48 4.54 11.01
C PHE A 190 -11.05 3.94 9.72
N THR A 191 -12.38 3.96 9.61
CA THR A 191 -13.10 3.38 8.47
C THR A 191 -14.00 4.43 7.83
N THR A 192 -14.14 4.31 6.51
CA THR A 192 -15.00 5.17 5.70
C THR A 192 -15.41 4.43 4.44
N THR A 193 -16.11 5.09 3.53
CA THR A 193 -16.36 4.56 2.18
C THR A 193 -15.39 5.14 1.16
N SER A 194 -15.34 4.55 -0.03
CA SER A 194 -14.54 5.02 -1.17
C SER A 194 -14.86 6.46 -1.59
N ARG A 195 -16.00 7.00 -1.17
CA ARG A 195 -16.36 8.40 -1.38
C ARG A 195 -15.39 9.36 -0.66
N TRP A 196 -14.93 8.98 0.55
CA TRP A 196 -14.05 9.76 1.41
C TRP A 196 -12.65 9.14 1.54
N GLY A 197 -12.52 7.86 1.24
CA GLY A 197 -11.25 7.13 1.14
C GLY A 197 -10.80 7.07 -0.32
N ASN A 198 -10.11 8.10 -0.81
CA ASN A 198 -9.64 8.21 -2.19
C ASN A 198 -8.87 6.97 -2.66
N TRP A 199 -8.84 6.70 -3.97
CA TRP A 199 -7.92 5.68 -4.51
C TRP A 199 -6.46 6.15 -4.43
N THR A 200 -5.57 5.22 -4.12
CA THR A 200 -4.12 5.47 -4.13
C THR A 200 -3.35 4.17 -4.38
N ASN A 201 -2.17 4.28 -4.98
CA ASN A 201 -1.22 3.18 -5.13
C ASN A 201 -0.33 2.97 -3.89
N ASN A 202 -0.58 3.71 -2.80
CA ASN A 202 0.10 3.47 -1.52
C ASN A 202 -0.13 2.04 -1.03
N PRO A 203 0.73 1.52 -0.12
CA PRO A 203 0.60 0.17 0.42
C PRO A 203 -0.82 -0.14 0.86
N THR A 204 -1.47 -1.07 0.19
CA THR A 204 -2.87 -1.40 0.46
C THR A 204 -3.13 -2.89 0.24
N MET A 205 -3.87 -3.51 1.15
CA MET A 205 -4.33 -4.89 1.03
C MET A 205 -5.78 -4.93 0.54
N TYR A 206 -6.03 -5.84 -0.38
CA TYR A 206 -7.33 -6.07 -1.02
C TYR A 206 -7.63 -7.57 -1.09
N LYS A 207 -8.89 -7.93 -1.32
CA LYS A 207 -9.21 -9.24 -1.89
C LYS A 207 -8.77 -9.28 -3.36
N LYS A 208 -8.15 -10.38 -3.76
CA LYS A 208 -7.62 -10.60 -5.12
C LYS A 208 -8.66 -10.33 -6.20
N ASP A 209 -9.83 -10.96 -6.08
CA ASP A 209 -10.90 -10.82 -7.07
C ASP A 209 -11.44 -9.38 -7.13
N PHE A 210 -11.69 -8.77 -5.97
CA PHE A 210 -12.10 -7.37 -5.89
C PHE A 210 -11.09 -6.44 -6.58
N TYR A 211 -9.79 -6.64 -6.33
CA TYR A 211 -8.75 -5.82 -6.95
C TYR A 211 -8.74 -5.98 -8.48
N LEU A 212 -8.81 -7.22 -8.98
CA LEU A 212 -8.81 -7.49 -10.41
C LEU A 212 -10.04 -6.91 -11.11
N GLU A 213 -11.24 -7.08 -10.56
CA GLU A 213 -12.48 -6.51 -11.07
C GLU A 213 -12.44 -4.99 -11.11
N THR A 214 -11.88 -4.38 -10.05
CA THR A 214 -11.80 -2.92 -9.91
C THR A 214 -10.79 -2.32 -10.86
N VAL A 215 -9.58 -2.88 -10.95
CA VAL A 215 -8.44 -2.23 -11.63
C VAL A 215 -8.42 -2.50 -13.14
N ARG A 216 -8.87 -3.68 -13.61
CA ARG A 216 -8.80 -4.06 -15.03
C ARG A 216 -9.42 -3.03 -15.97
N GLN A 217 -10.52 -2.42 -15.59
CA GLN A 217 -11.22 -1.44 -16.42
C GLN A 217 -10.47 -0.10 -16.56
N PHE A 218 -9.49 0.16 -15.68
CA PHE A 218 -8.72 1.41 -15.64
C PHE A 218 -7.24 1.24 -15.96
N ALA A 219 -6.77 0.00 -16.04
CA ALA A 219 -5.38 -0.34 -16.30
C ALA A 219 -5.07 -0.25 -17.81
N GLY A 220 -5.15 0.95 -18.36
CA GLY A 220 -4.68 1.26 -19.71
C GLY A 220 -3.16 1.34 -19.81
N GLU A 221 -2.66 1.61 -21.02
CA GLU A 221 -1.25 1.94 -21.23
C GLU A 221 -0.95 3.31 -20.61
N GLY A 222 0.01 3.36 -19.68
CA GLY A 222 0.45 4.59 -19.05
C GLY A 222 0.55 4.52 -17.52
N ILE A 223 1.00 5.63 -16.93
CA ILE A 223 1.31 5.75 -15.50
C ILE A 223 0.16 6.33 -14.66
N ALA A 224 -0.97 6.66 -15.27
CA ALA A 224 -2.03 7.46 -14.64
C ALA A 224 -3.14 6.63 -13.97
N LEU A 225 -2.84 5.44 -13.41
CA LEU A 225 -3.87 4.59 -12.79
C LEU A 225 -4.70 5.34 -11.75
N GLU A 226 -4.06 6.07 -10.83
CA GLU A 226 -4.77 6.83 -9.79
C GLU A 226 -5.73 7.86 -10.39
N GLY A 227 -5.28 8.61 -11.39
CA GLY A 227 -6.11 9.59 -12.09
C GLY A 227 -7.32 8.95 -12.81
N ASN A 228 -7.10 7.80 -13.44
CA ASN A 228 -8.14 7.11 -14.20
C ASN A 228 -9.23 6.52 -13.29
N ILE A 229 -8.86 5.95 -12.16
CA ILE A 229 -9.79 5.25 -11.25
C ILE A 229 -10.46 6.17 -10.24
N SER A 230 -9.81 7.26 -9.81
CA SER A 230 -10.23 8.08 -8.67
C SER A 230 -11.64 8.62 -8.78
N LYS A 231 -12.05 9.08 -9.96
CA LYS A 231 -13.40 9.64 -10.17
C LYS A 231 -14.49 8.58 -10.03
N TRP A 232 -14.28 7.41 -10.60
CA TRP A 232 -15.20 6.28 -10.50
C TRP A 232 -15.24 5.73 -9.08
N TRP A 233 -14.07 5.56 -8.45
CA TRP A 233 -13.91 5.08 -7.08
C TRP A 233 -14.71 5.93 -6.10
N ALA A 234 -14.63 7.26 -6.21
CA ALA A 234 -15.36 8.18 -5.35
C ALA A 234 -16.89 8.15 -5.53
N GLN A 235 -17.40 7.48 -6.54
CA GLN A 235 -18.83 7.28 -6.78
C GLN A 235 -19.36 5.96 -6.20
N GLN A 236 -18.46 5.12 -5.68
CA GLN A 236 -18.80 3.83 -5.06
C GLN A 236 -18.94 3.99 -3.55
N GLU A 237 -19.41 2.94 -2.91
CA GLU A 237 -19.55 2.84 -1.45
C GLU A 237 -18.69 1.72 -0.86
N PHE A 238 -17.51 1.46 -1.46
CA PHE A 238 -16.57 0.45 -0.98
C PHE A 238 -15.99 0.83 0.36
N GLY A 239 -15.93 -0.11 1.31
CA GLY A 239 -15.33 0.11 2.61
C GLY A 239 -13.81 0.30 2.53
N VAL A 240 -13.30 1.34 3.16
CA VAL A 240 -11.86 1.64 3.26
C VAL A 240 -11.47 1.79 4.72
N ALA A 241 -10.43 1.08 5.13
CA ALA A 241 -9.86 1.18 6.47
C ALA A 241 -8.41 1.69 6.44
N HIS A 242 -8.00 2.43 7.46
CA HIS A 242 -6.63 2.86 7.70
C HIS A 242 -6.35 2.89 9.20
N GLY A 243 -5.32 2.17 9.63
CA GLY A 243 -4.80 2.20 11.01
C GLY A 243 -3.57 3.10 11.14
N GLU A 244 -2.67 2.73 12.06
CA GLU A 244 -1.37 3.42 12.20
C GLU A 244 -0.48 3.25 10.97
N GLY A 245 -0.69 2.18 10.20
CA GLY A 245 0.10 1.85 9.02
C GLY A 245 1.34 1.01 9.33
N LEU A 246 2.14 0.72 8.33
CA LEU A 246 3.34 -0.10 8.41
C LEU A 246 4.51 0.51 7.65
N PHE A 247 4.22 1.24 6.57
CA PHE A 247 5.23 1.64 5.59
C PHE A 247 5.36 3.15 5.48
N LYS A 248 6.60 3.60 5.32
CA LYS A 248 6.93 4.97 4.91
C LYS A 248 7.54 4.97 3.52
N HIS A 249 7.16 5.96 2.73
CA HIS A 249 7.73 6.19 1.42
C HIS A 249 9.19 6.63 1.54
N ASN A 250 10.05 6.04 0.72
CA ASN A 250 11.47 6.42 0.66
C ASN A 250 11.64 7.65 -0.23
N ASP A 251 11.67 8.83 0.35
CA ASP A 251 11.73 10.11 -0.36
C ASP A 251 13.12 10.46 -0.92
N TYR A 252 14.13 9.58 -0.77
CA TYR A 252 15.50 9.86 -1.22
C TYR A 252 15.62 10.23 -2.71
N GLN A 253 14.71 9.75 -3.56
CA GLN A 253 14.75 10.07 -4.99
C GLN A 253 14.20 11.46 -5.35
N LYS A 254 13.37 12.07 -4.51
CA LYS A 254 12.78 13.40 -4.81
C LYS A 254 13.73 14.57 -4.51
N TYR A 255 14.72 14.36 -3.67
CA TYR A 255 15.60 15.42 -3.16
C TYR A 255 17.09 15.17 -3.38
N GLY A 256 17.46 14.06 -3.97
CA GLY A 256 18.83 13.70 -4.33
C GLY A 256 19.23 14.33 -5.66
N LYS A 257 19.51 15.64 -5.67
CA LYS A 257 20.36 16.29 -6.67
C LYS A 257 21.51 16.96 -5.98
#